data_b85f3ba992f32a3bfdcd4a283412a783
#
_entry.id   b85f3ba992f32a3bfdcd4a283412a783
#
_cell.length_a   1.000
_cell.length_b   1.000
_cell.length_c   1.000
_cell.angle_alpha   90.00
_cell.angle_beta   90.00
_cell.angle_gamma   90.00
#
_symmetry.space_group_name_H-M   'P 1'
#
loop_
_entity.id
_entity.type
_entity.pdbx_description
1 polymer ?
#
loop_
_entity_poly.entity_id
_entity_poly.type
_entity_poly.pdbx_seq_one_letter_code
_entity_poly.pdbx_strand_id
1 'polypeptide(L)'
;MNSNLEKKLYDNYPELFFTFNDMNPQLSLMWGIECEDGWYNIIDSLCQQIVKPYREKFNKAKNEKEYEKAIYNSNVIPTIVQIKEKWGSLRIYAINTTKEQEILIDFAENFSLKICEFCGTSEDVVSYKKGWHKTLCKEHANVFYGNLKED
;
A
#
# COMPACT_ATOMS: atom_id res chain seq x y z
N MET A 1 -9.38 -1.24 -5.14
CA MET A 1 -8.44 -1.44 -6.28
C MET A 1 -8.96 -2.54 -7.17
N ASN A 2 -8.73 -2.50 -8.48
CA ASN A 2 -9.14 -3.61 -9.34
C ASN A 2 -8.29 -4.87 -9.09
N SER A 3 -8.91 -6.04 -9.34
CA SER A 3 -8.30 -7.35 -9.01
C SER A 3 -6.98 -7.64 -9.74
N ASN A 4 -6.76 -7.06 -10.92
CA ASN A 4 -5.51 -7.27 -11.67
C ASN A 4 -4.34 -6.52 -11.04
N LEU A 5 -4.55 -5.28 -10.59
CA LEU A 5 -3.53 -4.49 -9.91
C LEU A 5 -3.24 -5.06 -8.52
N GLU A 6 -4.27 -5.47 -7.81
CA GLU A 6 -4.14 -6.13 -6.52
C GLU A 6 -3.32 -7.42 -6.62
N LYS A 7 -3.69 -8.31 -7.57
CA LYS A 7 -2.93 -9.52 -7.84
C LYS A 7 -1.46 -9.22 -8.16
N LYS A 8 -1.20 -8.15 -8.93
CA LYS A 8 0.16 -7.75 -9.28
C LYS A 8 0.99 -7.34 -8.06
N LEU A 9 0.38 -6.65 -7.08
CA LEU A 9 1.05 -6.35 -5.81
C LEU A 9 1.38 -7.63 -5.04
N TYR A 10 0.45 -8.56 -4.94
CA TYR A 10 0.67 -9.83 -4.23
C TYR A 10 1.75 -10.69 -4.90
N ASP A 11 1.74 -10.77 -6.23
CA ASP A 11 2.74 -11.52 -7.00
C ASP A 11 4.14 -10.89 -6.87
N ASN A 12 4.21 -9.55 -6.86
CA ASN A 12 5.49 -8.82 -6.80
C ASN A 12 6.10 -8.79 -5.40
N TYR A 13 5.27 -8.82 -4.34
CA TYR A 13 5.71 -8.63 -2.96
C TYR A 13 5.13 -9.68 -2.00
N PRO A 14 5.25 -10.98 -2.32
CA PRO A 14 4.66 -12.03 -1.48
C PRO A 14 5.17 -11.98 -0.03
N GLU A 15 6.39 -11.50 0.19
CA GLU A 15 7.00 -11.37 1.52
C GLU A 15 6.21 -10.44 2.45
N LEU A 16 5.46 -9.47 1.89
CA LEU A 16 4.71 -8.48 2.66
C LEU A 16 3.25 -8.88 2.92
N PHE A 17 2.69 -9.69 2.02
CA PHE A 17 1.27 -10.01 2.03
C PHE A 17 0.94 -11.42 2.53
N PHE A 18 1.90 -12.33 2.47
CA PHE A 18 1.72 -13.70 2.92
C PHE A 18 2.65 -13.99 4.10
N THR A 19 2.08 -14.18 5.27
CA THR A 19 2.86 -14.70 6.39
C THR A 19 3.22 -16.16 6.11
N PHE A 20 4.50 -16.50 6.25
CA PHE A 20 4.98 -17.88 6.17
C PHE A 20 4.38 -18.83 7.23
N ASN A 21 3.59 -18.30 8.13
CA ASN A 21 2.83 -19.09 9.08
C ASN A 21 1.36 -19.06 8.67
N ASP A 22 0.93 -20.04 7.91
CA ASP A 22 -0.48 -20.40 7.65
C ASP A 22 -1.32 -20.59 8.95
N MET A 23 -0.77 -20.24 10.10
CA MET A 23 -1.36 -20.47 11.41
C MET A 23 -2.31 -19.38 11.87
N ASN A 24 -2.44 -18.28 11.15
CA ASN A 24 -3.44 -17.26 11.49
C ASN A 24 -4.07 -16.61 10.24
N PRO A 25 -5.09 -17.27 9.65
CA PRO A 25 -5.82 -16.73 8.51
C PRO A 25 -6.52 -15.39 8.81
N GLN A 26 -6.56 -14.96 10.08
CA GLN A 26 -7.14 -13.69 10.50
C GLN A 26 -6.21 -12.48 10.23
N LEU A 27 -4.94 -12.70 9.88
CA LEU A 27 -3.97 -11.64 9.55
C LEU A 27 -3.78 -11.44 8.05
N SER A 28 -4.41 -12.26 7.21
CA SER A 28 -4.42 -12.03 5.76
C SER A 28 -5.36 -10.89 5.42
N LEU A 29 -5.08 -10.18 4.32
CA LEU A 29 -5.97 -9.17 3.73
C LEU A 29 -7.30 -9.81 3.30
N MET A 30 -8.16 -10.16 4.26
CA MET A 30 -9.45 -10.85 4.01
C MET A 30 -10.38 -10.05 3.09
N TRP A 31 -10.18 -8.72 3.02
CA TRP A 31 -11.02 -7.80 2.27
C TRP A 31 -10.33 -7.21 1.05
N GLY A 32 -9.10 -7.68 0.74
CA GLY A 32 -8.30 -7.11 -0.33
C GLY A 32 -7.78 -5.70 -0.04
N ILE A 33 -7.44 -4.97 -1.10
CA ILE A 33 -6.99 -3.57 -1.02
C ILE A 33 -8.18 -2.65 -1.27
N GLU A 34 -8.65 -1.98 -0.21
CA GLU A 34 -9.87 -1.18 -0.16
C GLU A 34 -9.59 0.30 -0.51
N CYS A 35 -9.00 0.56 -1.67
CA CYS A 35 -8.85 1.90 -2.26
C CYS A 35 -8.96 1.82 -3.77
N GLU A 36 -9.02 2.96 -4.46
CA GLU A 36 -9.10 3.00 -5.92
C GLU A 36 -7.72 2.83 -6.58
N ASP A 37 -7.70 2.68 -7.90
CA ASP A 37 -6.53 2.32 -8.70
C ASP A 37 -5.44 3.39 -8.74
N GLY A 38 -5.81 4.65 -8.55
CA GLY A 38 -4.88 5.77 -8.63
C GLY A 38 -3.77 5.75 -7.58
N TRP A 39 -3.96 5.04 -6.47
CA TRP A 39 -2.93 4.89 -5.45
C TRP A 39 -2.04 3.66 -5.64
N TYR A 40 -2.25 2.87 -6.70
CA TYR A 40 -1.44 1.71 -6.99
C TYR A 40 0.08 2.02 -6.98
N ASN A 41 0.51 3.08 -7.69
CA ASN A 41 1.92 3.42 -7.80
C ASN A 41 2.55 3.83 -6.46
N ILE A 42 1.79 4.44 -5.56
CA ILE A 42 2.25 4.77 -4.20
C ILE A 42 2.52 3.48 -3.43
N ILE A 43 1.56 2.56 -3.46
CA ILE A 43 1.64 1.28 -2.75
C ILE A 43 2.76 0.42 -3.32
N ASP A 44 2.86 0.32 -4.64
CA ASP A 44 3.93 -0.43 -5.33
C ASP A 44 5.32 0.11 -4.95
N SER A 45 5.50 1.44 -5.03
CA SER A 45 6.76 2.09 -4.67
C SER A 45 7.12 1.88 -3.19
N LEU A 46 6.15 1.97 -2.29
CA LEU A 46 6.35 1.70 -0.86
C LEU A 46 6.79 0.24 -0.64
N CYS A 47 6.06 -0.72 -1.20
CA CYS A 47 6.38 -2.15 -1.08
C CYS A 47 7.80 -2.43 -1.59
N GLN A 48 8.17 -1.86 -2.74
CA GLN A 48 9.51 -1.98 -3.30
C GLN A 48 10.60 -1.48 -2.34
N GLN A 49 10.40 -0.31 -1.72
CA GLN A 49 11.37 0.25 -0.77
C GLN A 49 11.48 -0.61 0.50
N ILE A 50 10.37 -1.14 0.99
CA ILE A 50 10.35 -2.01 2.17
C ILE A 50 11.08 -3.32 1.91
N VAL A 51 10.87 -3.99 0.76
CA VAL A 51 11.49 -5.29 0.49
C VAL A 51 12.95 -5.20 0.02
N LYS A 52 13.35 -4.07 -0.55
CA LYS A 52 14.69 -3.89 -1.14
C LYS A 52 15.85 -4.33 -0.23
N PRO A 53 15.95 -3.88 1.05
CA PRO A 53 17.04 -4.29 1.92
C PRO A 53 17.08 -5.80 2.19
N TYR A 54 15.93 -6.45 2.21
CA TYR A 54 15.82 -7.90 2.42
C TYR A 54 16.28 -8.66 1.18
N ARG A 55 15.77 -8.27 -0.01
CA ARG A 55 16.14 -8.88 -1.28
C ARG A 55 17.63 -8.74 -1.58
N GLU A 56 18.25 -7.62 -1.24
CA GLU A 56 19.70 -7.43 -1.36
C GLU A 56 20.50 -8.38 -0.46
N LYS A 57 20.01 -8.66 0.76
CA LYS A 57 20.61 -9.64 1.65
C LYS A 57 20.44 -11.07 1.11
N PHE A 58 19.24 -11.37 0.57
CA PHE A 58 18.91 -12.68 0.04
C PHE A 58 19.65 -13.03 -1.24
N ASN A 59 19.85 -12.05 -2.13
CA ASN A 59 20.64 -12.22 -3.34
C ASN A 59 22.12 -12.55 -3.04
N LYS A 60 22.59 -12.32 -1.81
CA LYS A 60 23.91 -12.72 -1.32
C LYS A 60 23.93 -14.12 -0.69
N ALA A 61 22.75 -14.70 -0.41
CA ALA A 61 22.65 -16.06 0.10
C ALA A 61 23.04 -17.06 -0.98
N LYS A 62 23.94 -18.01 -0.62
CA LYS A 62 24.54 -18.95 -1.59
C LYS A 62 23.64 -20.13 -1.94
N ASN A 63 22.54 -20.33 -1.22
CA ASN A 63 21.60 -21.42 -1.42
C ASN A 63 20.25 -21.17 -0.72
N GLU A 64 19.25 -21.99 -1.08
CA GLU A 64 17.87 -21.90 -0.59
C GLU A 64 17.75 -22.02 0.94
N LYS A 65 18.58 -22.87 1.58
CA LYS A 65 18.60 -23.02 3.05
C LYS A 65 19.14 -21.79 3.77
N GLU A 66 20.13 -21.10 3.20
CA GLU A 66 20.60 -19.83 3.74
C GLU A 66 19.56 -18.72 3.55
N TYR A 67 18.83 -18.77 2.45
CA TYR A 67 17.70 -17.88 2.16
C TYR A 67 16.58 -18.08 3.19
N GLU A 68 16.09 -19.31 3.40
CA GLU A 68 15.08 -19.62 4.40
C GLU A 68 15.53 -19.25 5.81
N LYS A 69 16.77 -19.54 6.17
CA LYS A 69 17.35 -19.17 7.46
C LYS A 69 17.47 -17.65 7.64
N ALA A 70 17.78 -16.93 6.57
CA ALA A 70 17.83 -15.46 6.58
C ALA A 70 16.44 -14.85 6.74
N ILE A 71 15.41 -15.41 6.11
CA ILE A 71 14.00 -15.03 6.30
C ILE A 71 13.55 -15.37 7.72
N TYR A 72 13.81 -16.59 8.19
CA TYR A 72 13.37 -17.04 9.52
C TYR A 72 14.06 -16.30 10.67
N ASN A 73 15.35 -15.95 10.51
CA ASN A 73 16.10 -15.17 11.50
C ASN A 73 15.90 -13.66 11.37
N SER A 74 15.37 -13.17 10.25
CA SER A 74 14.93 -11.80 10.14
C SER A 74 13.49 -11.72 10.67
N ASN A 75 13.33 -11.70 12.00
CA ASN A 75 12.05 -11.35 12.65
C ASN A 75 11.51 -9.95 12.26
N VAL A 76 11.79 -9.47 11.05
CA VAL A 76 11.69 -8.07 10.70
C VAL A 76 11.19 -7.82 9.27
N ILE A 77 10.72 -8.85 8.53
CA ILE A 77 9.94 -8.55 7.34
C ILE A 77 8.54 -8.14 7.82
N PRO A 78 8.12 -6.91 7.58
CA PRO A 78 6.80 -6.49 8.01
C PRO A 78 5.73 -7.25 7.23
N THR A 79 4.61 -7.48 7.87
CA THR A 79 3.42 -8.02 7.21
C THR A 79 2.38 -6.92 7.09
N ILE A 80 1.94 -6.64 5.88
CA ILE A 80 0.83 -5.71 5.62
C ILE A 80 -0.46 -6.46 5.91
N VAL A 81 -1.26 -5.95 6.86
CA VAL A 81 -2.49 -6.60 7.32
C VAL A 81 -3.75 -5.91 6.77
N GLN A 82 -3.67 -4.65 6.39
CA GLN A 82 -4.76 -3.93 5.74
C GLN A 82 -4.24 -2.73 4.95
N ILE A 83 -4.81 -2.52 3.77
CA ILE A 83 -4.65 -1.29 2.98
C ILE A 83 -6.05 -0.78 2.65
N LYS A 84 -6.35 0.47 2.98
CA LYS A 84 -7.65 1.07 2.71
C LYS A 84 -7.62 2.57 2.57
N GLU A 85 -8.67 3.12 1.96
CA GLU A 85 -9.00 4.52 2.07
C GLU A 85 -9.64 4.82 3.44
N LYS A 86 -9.25 5.90 4.06
CA LYS A 86 -9.91 6.42 5.27
C LYS A 86 -9.81 7.94 5.32
N TRP A 87 -10.94 8.61 5.33
CA TRP A 87 -11.04 10.08 5.40
C TRP A 87 -10.28 10.80 4.28
N GLY A 88 -10.35 10.25 3.07
CA GLY A 88 -9.70 10.81 1.89
C GLY A 88 -8.19 10.54 1.81
N SER A 89 -7.62 9.71 2.67
CA SER A 89 -6.22 9.34 2.59
C SER A 89 -6.01 7.82 2.62
N LEU A 90 -4.91 7.38 2.05
CA LEU A 90 -4.43 6.02 2.16
C LEU A 90 -4.12 5.69 3.63
N ARG A 91 -4.44 4.47 4.06
CA ARG A 91 -4.02 3.89 5.34
C ARG A 91 -3.46 2.51 5.12
N ILE A 92 -2.29 2.27 5.68
CA ILE A 92 -1.57 1.00 5.58
C ILE A 92 -1.27 0.50 6.99
N TYR A 93 -1.90 -0.58 7.36
CA TYR A 93 -1.64 -1.25 8.63
C TYR A 93 -0.67 -2.40 8.41
N ALA A 94 0.45 -2.35 9.11
CA ALA A 94 1.46 -3.39 9.06
C ALA A 94 1.92 -3.76 10.47
N ILE A 95 2.37 -5.00 10.64
CA ILE A 95 2.97 -5.50 11.88
C ILE A 95 4.44 -5.85 11.65
N ASN A 96 5.20 -5.93 12.74
CA ASN A 96 6.65 -6.21 12.71
C ASN A 96 7.46 -5.15 11.90
N THR A 97 7.01 -3.91 11.93
CA THR A 97 7.69 -2.79 11.26
C THR A 97 8.89 -2.29 12.07
N THR A 98 9.91 -1.83 11.37
CA THR A 98 10.97 -0.99 11.94
C THR A 98 10.54 0.49 11.90
N LYS A 99 11.26 1.33 12.64
CA LYS A 99 10.99 2.76 12.67
C LYS A 99 11.17 3.44 11.30
N GLU A 100 12.12 2.97 10.52
CA GLU A 100 12.35 3.44 9.15
C GLU A 100 11.19 3.07 8.21
N GLN A 101 10.63 1.88 8.39
CA GLN A 101 9.46 1.43 7.61
C GLN A 101 8.19 2.18 8.00
N GLU A 102 8.01 2.49 9.28
CA GLU A 102 6.91 3.35 9.75
C GLU A 102 6.98 4.74 9.10
N ILE A 103 8.18 5.33 9.02
CA ILE A 103 8.38 6.62 8.35
C ILE A 103 8.02 6.53 6.85
N LEU A 104 8.38 5.43 6.18
CA LEU A 104 8.00 5.24 4.77
C LEU A 104 6.48 5.08 4.60
N ILE A 105 5.82 4.36 5.51
CA ILE A 105 4.37 4.21 5.52
C ILE A 105 3.72 5.58 5.75
N ASP A 106 4.13 6.32 6.76
CA ASP A 106 3.62 7.67 7.04
C ASP A 106 3.82 8.61 5.84
N PHE A 107 4.97 8.53 5.17
CA PHE A 107 5.22 9.29 3.95
C PHE A 107 4.23 8.93 2.85
N ALA A 108 4.01 7.63 2.58
CA ALA A 108 3.09 7.16 1.55
C ALA A 108 1.63 7.59 1.84
N GLU A 109 1.20 7.49 3.10
CA GLU A 109 -0.12 7.94 3.55
C GLU A 109 -0.30 9.45 3.35
N ASN A 110 0.69 10.26 3.74
CA ASN A 110 0.65 11.71 3.56
C ASN A 110 0.74 12.10 2.07
N PHE A 111 1.55 11.38 1.28
CA PHE A 111 1.68 11.63 -0.15
C PHE A 111 0.40 11.31 -0.93
N SER A 112 -0.40 10.35 -0.46
CA SER A 112 -1.69 10.02 -1.05
C SER A 112 -2.65 11.22 -1.11
N LEU A 113 -2.51 12.18 -0.19
CA LEU A 113 -3.30 13.44 -0.19
C LEU A 113 -2.93 14.39 -1.34
N LYS A 114 -1.92 14.08 -2.13
CA LYS A 114 -1.48 14.83 -3.32
C LYS A 114 -1.78 14.11 -4.62
N ILE A 115 -2.35 12.91 -4.54
CA ILE A 115 -2.57 12.03 -5.69
C ILE A 115 -4.05 11.67 -5.77
N CYS A 116 -4.66 11.87 -6.93
CA CYS A 116 -6.05 11.48 -7.17
C CYS A 116 -6.22 9.97 -6.94
N GLU A 117 -7.12 9.60 -6.04
CA GLU A 117 -7.38 8.20 -5.70
C GLU A 117 -7.82 7.36 -6.91
N PHE A 118 -8.53 7.97 -7.87
CA PHE A 118 -9.06 7.26 -9.05
C PHE A 118 -8.03 7.09 -10.17
N CYS A 119 -7.35 8.16 -10.58
CA CYS A 119 -6.48 8.12 -11.78
C CYS A 119 -4.99 8.27 -11.51
N GLY A 120 -4.60 8.59 -10.27
CA GLY A 120 -3.19 8.71 -9.91
C GLY A 120 -2.50 10.01 -10.38
N THR A 121 -3.23 10.98 -10.94
CA THR A 121 -2.64 12.29 -11.24
C THR A 121 -2.35 13.08 -9.96
N SER A 122 -1.33 13.95 -10.02
CA SER A 122 -1.06 14.96 -8.99
C SER A 122 -1.56 16.37 -9.37
N GLU A 123 -2.16 16.53 -10.56
CA GLU A 123 -2.63 17.81 -11.05
C GLU A 123 -4.03 18.13 -10.51
N ASP A 124 -4.20 19.34 -9.98
CA ASP A 124 -5.47 19.85 -9.46
C ASP A 124 -6.16 18.91 -8.46
N VAL A 125 -5.36 18.30 -7.57
CA VAL A 125 -5.87 17.36 -6.57
C VAL A 125 -6.22 18.08 -5.29
N VAL A 126 -7.44 17.84 -4.80
CA VAL A 126 -7.98 18.41 -3.56
C VAL A 126 -8.61 17.31 -2.71
N SER A 127 -8.44 17.42 -1.41
CA SER A 127 -9.17 16.58 -0.44
C SER A 127 -10.52 17.18 -0.16
N TYR A 128 -11.56 16.59 -0.74
CA TYR A 128 -12.95 17.00 -0.57
C TYR A 128 -13.53 16.43 0.73
N LYS A 129 -14.24 17.26 1.50
CA LYS A 129 -14.79 16.92 2.82
C LYS A 129 -16.33 17.00 2.87
N LYS A 130 -17.01 16.94 1.74
CA LYS A 130 -18.48 16.94 1.66
C LYS A 130 -18.99 15.50 1.65
N GLY A 131 -19.61 15.05 2.74
CA GLY A 131 -20.12 13.69 2.88
C GLY A 131 -18.98 12.67 3.00
N TRP A 132 -18.77 11.84 1.99
CA TRP A 132 -17.61 10.96 1.92
C TRP A 132 -16.36 11.79 1.59
N HIS A 133 -15.34 11.65 2.44
CA HIS A 133 -14.07 12.31 2.20
C HIS A 133 -13.32 11.57 1.10
N LYS A 134 -12.84 12.28 0.08
CA LYS A 134 -12.06 11.74 -1.03
C LYS A 134 -10.98 12.73 -1.46
N THR A 135 -9.86 12.21 -1.92
CA THR A 135 -8.78 13.00 -2.54
C THR A 135 -8.82 12.76 -4.05
N LEU A 136 -9.29 13.76 -4.78
CA LEU A 136 -9.61 13.64 -6.19
C LEU A 136 -9.06 14.84 -6.98
N CYS A 137 -8.71 14.63 -8.26
CA CYS A 137 -8.56 15.72 -9.22
C CYS A 137 -9.92 16.32 -9.56
N LYS A 138 -9.93 17.51 -10.16
CA LYS A 138 -11.17 18.25 -10.50
C LYS A 138 -12.12 17.40 -11.35
N GLU A 139 -11.60 16.65 -12.32
CA GLU A 139 -12.41 15.79 -13.19
C GLU A 139 -13.14 14.70 -12.39
N HIS A 140 -12.42 13.93 -11.57
CA HIS A 140 -13.01 12.86 -10.77
C HIS A 140 -13.91 13.39 -9.64
N ALA A 141 -13.61 14.56 -9.10
CA ALA A 141 -14.48 15.19 -8.13
C ALA A 141 -15.84 15.58 -8.74
N ASN A 142 -15.87 16.10 -9.97
CA ASN A 142 -17.10 16.40 -10.70
C ASN A 142 -17.93 15.14 -10.98
N VAL A 143 -17.27 14.02 -11.29
CA VAL A 143 -17.95 12.74 -11.50
C VAL A 143 -18.51 12.20 -10.19
N PHE A 144 -17.73 12.23 -9.11
CA PHE A 144 -18.07 11.61 -7.83
C PHE A 144 -19.12 12.40 -7.05
N TYR A 145 -19.02 13.74 -7.02
CA TYR A 145 -19.91 14.60 -6.23
C TYR A 145 -21.03 15.27 -7.06
N GLY A 146 -21.05 15.03 -8.39
CA GLY A 146 -21.89 15.81 -9.30
C GLY A 146 -21.41 17.27 -9.40
N ASN A 147 -21.37 17.84 -10.60
CA ASN A 147 -20.85 19.17 -10.91
C ASN A 147 -20.75 20.10 -9.70
N LEU A 148 -19.61 20.10 -9.04
CA LEU A 148 -19.33 21.05 -7.96
C LEU A 148 -19.41 22.43 -8.58
N LYS A 149 -20.47 23.19 -8.26
CA LYS A 149 -20.49 24.60 -8.60
C LYS A 149 -19.30 25.26 -7.93
N GLU A 150 -18.50 25.95 -8.73
CA GLU A 150 -17.45 26.83 -8.21
C GLU A 150 -18.16 27.90 -7.40
N ASP A 151 -17.99 27.89 -6.06
CA ASP A 151 -18.40 29.00 -5.17
C ASP A 151 -17.30 30.04 -5.17
#